data_fb6f913e0e1732a5db705b69649bd51c
#
_entry.id   fb6f913e0e1732a5db705b69649bd51c
#
_cell.length_a   1.000
_cell.length_b   1.000
_cell.length_c   1.000
_cell.angle_alpha   90.00
_cell.angle_beta   90.00
_cell.angle_gamma   90.00
#
_symmetry.space_group_name_H-M   'P 1'
#
loop_
_entity.id
_entity.type
_entity.pdbx_description
1 polymer ?
#
loop_
_entity_poly.entity_id
_entity_poly.type
_entity_poly.pdbx_seq_one_letter_code
_entity_poly.pdbx_strand_id
1 'polypeptide(L)'
;MDKQTQIINWLKEYSTNNNITTFVVGVSGGIDSALTSTLCAETGLNTIVVSMPIHQHPDQLSRAHNHINWLQSKYENIQYGEFDLSHVYDTFATLFIDNQNELALANSRARLRMTTLYQIAQTNKGIVVGTGNKVEDFGVGFYTKYGDGGVDISPIADLMKTEVRELAK
;
A
#
# COMPACT_ATOMS: atom_id res chain seq x y z
N MET A 1 16.20 5.87 -20.53
CA MET A 1 15.08 6.22 -19.60
C MET A 1 15.38 5.53 -18.30
N ASP A 2 15.40 6.26 -17.20
CA ASP A 2 15.63 5.66 -15.87
C ASP A 2 14.42 4.83 -15.42
N LYS A 3 14.62 3.98 -14.42
CA LYS A 3 13.56 3.06 -13.94
C LYS A 3 12.36 3.79 -13.36
N GLN A 4 12.58 4.91 -12.69
CA GLN A 4 11.49 5.73 -12.13
C GLN A 4 10.56 6.21 -13.24
N THR A 5 11.11 6.83 -14.27
CA THR A 5 10.34 7.31 -15.43
C THR A 5 9.62 6.17 -16.15
N GLN A 6 10.25 4.99 -16.26
CA GLN A 6 9.60 3.81 -16.88
C GLN A 6 8.37 3.38 -16.08
N ILE A 7 8.45 3.30 -14.76
CA ILE A 7 7.33 2.90 -13.89
C ILE A 7 6.22 3.94 -13.94
N ILE A 8 6.54 5.23 -13.88
CA ILE A 8 5.55 6.31 -13.95
C ILE A 8 4.79 6.28 -15.29
N ASN A 9 5.51 6.10 -16.39
CA ASN A 9 4.90 6.00 -17.71
C ASN A 9 4.00 4.77 -17.84
N TRP A 10 4.46 3.63 -17.31
CA TRP A 10 3.65 2.41 -17.26
C TRP A 10 2.35 2.60 -16.47
N LEU A 11 2.43 3.25 -15.29
CA LEU A 11 1.24 3.56 -14.48
C LEU A 11 0.26 4.46 -15.24
N LYS A 12 0.75 5.48 -15.94
CA LYS A 12 -0.08 6.39 -16.77
C LYS A 12 -0.74 5.64 -17.92
N GLU A 13 0.01 4.81 -18.63
CA GLU A 13 -0.48 4.01 -19.74
C GLU A 13 -1.53 3.00 -19.28
N TYR A 14 -1.25 2.28 -18.19
CA TYR A 14 -2.20 1.35 -17.59
C TYR A 14 -3.51 2.04 -17.21
N SER A 15 -3.43 3.19 -16.55
CA SER A 15 -4.57 4.00 -16.16
C SER A 15 -5.41 4.41 -17.38
N THR A 16 -4.78 4.95 -18.41
CA THR A 16 -5.46 5.39 -19.64
C THR A 16 -6.14 4.22 -20.35
N ASN A 17 -5.44 3.11 -20.52
CA ASN A 17 -5.95 1.94 -21.23
C ASN A 17 -7.13 1.24 -20.52
N ASN A 18 -7.24 1.42 -19.21
CA ASN A 18 -8.26 0.77 -18.38
C ASN A 18 -9.28 1.77 -17.78
N ASN A 19 -9.25 3.04 -18.21
CA ASN A 19 -10.13 4.09 -17.69
C ASN A 19 -10.06 4.25 -16.15
N ILE A 20 -8.88 4.09 -15.59
CA ILE A 20 -8.62 4.28 -14.16
C ILE A 20 -8.35 5.76 -13.89
N THR A 21 -8.99 6.31 -12.88
CA THR A 21 -8.83 7.73 -12.51
C THR A 21 -8.16 7.92 -11.15
N THR A 22 -8.07 6.87 -10.34
CA THR A 22 -7.61 6.96 -8.97
C THR A 22 -6.75 5.74 -8.59
N PHE A 23 -5.60 6.00 -7.99
CA PHE A 23 -4.78 4.99 -7.33
C PHE A 23 -5.02 5.01 -5.82
N VAL A 24 -5.12 3.85 -5.20
CA VAL A 24 -5.25 3.70 -3.75
C VAL A 24 -4.05 2.90 -3.24
N VAL A 25 -3.29 3.50 -2.31
CA VAL A 25 -2.03 2.94 -1.80
C VAL A 25 -2.03 2.92 -0.28
N GLY A 26 -1.81 1.77 0.32
CA GLY A 26 -1.57 1.66 1.75
C GLY A 26 -0.18 2.16 2.13
N VAL A 27 -0.07 3.06 3.10
CA VAL A 27 1.21 3.59 3.62
C VAL A 27 1.46 3.04 5.02
N SER A 28 2.50 2.22 5.15
CA SER A 28 2.84 1.51 6.39
C SER A 28 3.93 2.16 7.23
N GLY A 29 4.60 3.19 6.70
CA GLY A 29 5.84 3.74 7.26
C GLY A 29 7.11 3.01 6.80
N GLY A 30 6.98 2.02 5.93
CA GLY A 30 8.09 1.34 5.26
C GLY A 30 8.48 2.00 3.94
N ILE A 31 9.70 1.69 3.47
CA ILE A 31 10.28 2.31 2.26
C ILE A 31 9.53 1.92 0.97
N ASP A 32 9.00 0.69 0.89
CA ASP A 32 8.30 0.21 -0.30
C ASP A 32 6.99 0.98 -0.52
N SER A 33 6.21 1.18 0.55
CA SER A 33 4.98 1.97 0.47
C SER A 33 5.28 3.46 0.22
N ALA A 34 6.40 3.98 0.73
CA ALA A 34 6.84 5.34 0.46
C ALA A 34 7.19 5.52 -1.02
N LEU A 35 7.99 4.62 -1.59
CA LEU A 35 8.33 4.67 -3.02
C LEU A 35 7.08 4.53 -3.89
N THR A 36 6.24 3.51 -3.64
CA THR A 36 5.04 3.25 -4.46
C THR A 36 4.09 4.46 -4.46
N SER A 37 3.79 5.03 -3.30
CA SER A 37 2.91 6.19 -3.20
C SER A 37 3.48 7.43 -3.89
N THR A 38 4.80 7.62 -3.84
CA THR A 38 5.48 8.70 -4.58
C THR A 38 5.37 8.51 -6.08
N LEU A 39 5.63 7.30 -6.59
CA LEU A 39 5.50 6.99 -8.02
C LEU A 39 4.06 7.21 -8.53
N CYS A 40 3.05 6.84 -7.73
CA CYS A 40 1.66 7.13 -8.05
C CYS A 40 1.38 8.64 -8.06
N ALA A 41 1.90 9.40 -7.09
CA ALA A 41 1.76 10.85 -7.04
C ALA A 41 2.35 11.54 -8.28
N GLU A 42 3.51 11.09 -8.74
CA GLU A 42 4.22 11.63 -9.91
C GLU A 42 3.50 11.37 -11.25
N THR A 43 2.53 10.48 -11.27
CA THR A 43 1.65 10.34 -12.46
C THR A 43 0.76 11.55 -12.70
N GLY A 44 0.49 12.35 -11.67
CA GLY A 44 -0.50 13.43 -11.69
C GLY A 44 -1.96 12.97 -11.55
N LEU A 45 -2.20 11.66 -11.51
CA LEU A 45 -3.53 11.08 -11.27
C LEU A 45 -3.90 11.17 -9.79
N ASN A 46 -5.20 11.25 -9.50
CA ASN A 46 -5.67 11.23 -8.12
C ASN A 46 -5.12 10.02 -7.37
N THR A 47 -4.46 10.25 -6.26
CA THR A 47 -3.83 9.21 -5.45
C THR A 47 -4.31 9.33 -4.01
N ILE A 48 -4.99 8.29 -3.54
CA ILE A 48 -5.46 8.19 -2.16
C ILE A 48 -4.45 7.36 -1.38
N VAL A 49 -3.75 7.99 -0.45
CA VAL A 49 -2.83 7.32 0.46
C VAL A 49 -3.55 7.01 1.77
N VAL A 50 -3.43 5.76 2.24
CA VAL A 50 -4.24 5.23 3.33
C VAL A 50 -3.35 4.69 4.44
N SER A 51 -3.50 5.21 5.65
CA SER A 51 -2.91 4.65 6.87
C SER A 51 -3.96 3.76 7.56
N MET A 52 -3.58 2.53 7.92
CA MET A 52 -4.48 1.55 8.52
C MET A 52 -3.82 0.89 9.73
N PRO A 53 -3.64 1.62 10.84
CA PRO A 53 -3.01 1.04 12.02
C PRO A 53 -3.86 -0.09 12.63
N ILE A 54 -3.19 -1.14 13.08
CA ILE A 54 -3.73 -2.20 13.93
C ILE A 54 -2.69 -2.40 15.05
N HIS A 55 -2.90 -1.76 16.19
CA HIS A 55 -1.93 -1.74 17.32
C HIS A 55 -0.51 -1.41 16.87
N GLN A 56 -0.39 -0.44 15.96
CA GLN A 56 0.87 -0.09 15.31
C GLN A 56 1.84 0.55 16.30
N HIS A 57 3.13 0.22 16.19
CA HIS A 57 4.16 0.88 16.99
C HIS A 57 4.19 2.40 16.65
N PRO A 58 4.28 3.29 17.67
CA PRO A 58 4.24 4.75 17.47
C PRO A 58 5.26 5.26 16.45
N ASP A 59 6.49 4.73 16.44
CA ASP A 59 7.53 5.15 15.51
C ASP A 59 7.19 4.82 14.05
N GLN A 60 6.54 3.69 13.83
CA GLN A 60 6.12 3.27 12.50
C GLN A 60 4.97 4.14 12.00
N LEU A 61 4.01 4.45 12.86
CA LEU A 61 2.91 5.35 12.56
C LEU A 61 3.42 6.77 12.28
N SER A 62 4.38 7.26 13.09
CA SER A 62 5.02 8.56 12.88
C SER A 62 5.74 8.65 11.52
N ARG A 63 6.46 7.60 11.12
CA ARG A 63 7.08 7.56 9.78
C ARG A 63 6.05 7.62 8.65
N ALA A 64 4.93 6.90 8.81
CA ALA A 64 3.84 6.94 7.84
C ALA A 64 3.26 8.37 7.72
N HIS A 65 2.94 9.02 8.84
CA HIS A 65 2.42 10.38 8.86
C HIS A 65 3.41 11.40 8.27
N ASN A 66 4.70 11.30 8.61
CA ASN A 66 5.71 12.19 8.05
C ASN A 66 5.80 12.08 6.53
N HIS A 67 5.77 10.86 6.00
CA HIS A 67 5.78 10.64 4.56
C HIS A 67 4.51 11.18 3.89
N ILE A 68 3.34 10.95 4.46
CA ILE A 68 2.06 11.44 3.95
C ILE A 68 2.03 12.97 3.93
N ASN A 69 2.46 13.62 5.02
CA ASN A 69 2.57 15.08 5.08
C ASN A 69 3.51 15.63 4.02
N TRP A 70 4.65 14.97 3.80
CA TRP A 70 5.57 15.34 2.73
C TRP A 70 4.92 15.20 1.34
N LEU A 71 4.23 14.09 1.06
CA LEU A 71 3.51 13.92 -0.20
C LEU A 71 2.48 15.03 -0.43
N GLN A 72 1.66 15.34 0.57
CA GLN A 72 0.65 16.39 0.47
C GLN A 72 1.25 17.79 0.29
N SER A 73 2.45 18.03 0.84
CA SER A 73 3.15 19.31 0.64
C SER A 73 3.74 19.46 -0.76
N LYS A 74 4.05 18.34 -1.42
CA LYS A 74 4.74 18.33 -2.72
C LYS A 74 3.81 18.13 -3.92
N TYR A 75 2.70 17.42 -3.72
CA TYR A 75 1.78 17.02 -4.80
C TYR A 75 0.33 17.40 -4.48
N GLU A 76 -0.31 18.10 -5.39
CA GLU A 76 -1.72 18.55 -5.23
C GLU A 76 -2.75 17.43 -5.44
N ASN A 77 -2.34 16.33 -6.07
CA ASN A 77 -3.19 15.18 -6.41
C ASN A 77 -3.25 14.11 -5.30
N ILE A 78 -2.79 14.41 -4.09
CA ILE A 78 -2.78 13.50 -2.94
C ILE A 78 -3.98 13.75 -2.03
N GLN A 79 -4.77 12.71 -1.83
CA GLN A 79 -5.78 12.63 -0.77
C GLN A 79 -5.30 11.67 0.32
N TYR A 80 -5.65 11.95 1.56
CA TYR A 80 -5.28 11.13 2.70
C TYR A 80 -6.50 10.63 3.47
N GLY A 81 -6.45 9.36 3.89
CA GLY A 81 -7.39 8.76 4.82
C GLY A 81 -6.67 7.92 5.88
N GLU A 82 -7.09 8.06 7.14
CA GLU A 82 -6.65 7.17 8.22
C GLU A 82 -7.83 6.34 8.73
N PHE A 83 -7.63 5.04 8.80
CA PHE A 83 -8.61 4.08 9.28
C PHE A 83 -7.94 3.20 10.34
N ASP A 84 -8.11 3.53 11.60
CA ASP A 84 -7.66 2.67 12.70
C ASP A 84 -8.54 1.41 12.76
N LEU A 85 -7.95 0.30 12.38
CA LEU A 85 -8.63 -1.00 12.34
C LEU A 85 -8.45 -1.81 13.62
N SER A 86 -7.83 -1.25 14.67
CA SER A 86 -7.54 -1.97 15.92
C SER A 86 -8.79 -2.55 16.54
N HIS A 87 -9.87 -1.78 16.67
CA HIS A 87 -11.13 -2.26 17.25
C HIS A 87 -11.81 -3.34 16.41
N VAL A 88 -11.80 -3.18 15.08
CA VAL A 88 -12.36 -4.18 14.16
C VAL A 88 -11.58 -5.50 14.26
N TYR A 89 -10.26 -5.41 14.29
CA TYR A 89 -9.39 -6.57 14.45
C TYR A 89 -9.60 -7.25 15.81
N ASP A 90 -9.65 -6.49 16.90
CA ASP A 90 -9.85 -7.05 18.25
C ASP A 90 -11.19 -7.78 18.33
N THR A 91 -12.25 -7.19 17.81
CA THR A 91 -13.57 -7.82 17.74
C THR A 91 -13.53 -9.12 16.94
N PHE A 92 -12.88 -9.14 15.79
CA PHE A 92 -12.68 -10.34 14.99
C PHE A 92 -11.89 -11.41 15.73
N ALA A 93 -10.80 -11.03 16.42
CA ALA A 93 -9.92 -11.95 17.13
C ALA A 93 -10.63 -12.67 18.32
N THR A 94 -11.65 -12.04 18.93
CA THR A 94 -12.41 -12.69 20.02
C THR A 94 -13.14 -13.95 19.59
N LEU A 95 -13.45 -14.09 18.29
CA LEU A 95 -14.10 -15.29 17.75
C LEU A 95 -13.20 -16.53 17.82
N PHE A 96 -11.91 -16.35 18.01
CA PHE A 96 -10.88 -17.40 17.99
C PHE A 96 -10.12 -17.51 19.31
N ILE A 97 -10.69 -17.03 20.43
CA ILE A 97 -9.99 -16.95 21.72
C ILE A 97 -9.49 -18.31 22.21
N ASP A 98 -10.22 -19.39 21.94
CA ASP A 98 -9.90 -20.75 22.35
C ASP A 98 -8.94 -21.48 21.39
N ASN A 99 -8.63 -20.88 20.23
CA ASN A 99 -7.80 -21.50 19.20
C ASN A 99 -6.96 -20.45 18.46
N GLN A 100 -6.16 -19.70 19.22
CA GLN A 100 -5.32 -18.64 18.66
C GLN A 100 -4.10 -19.21 17.94
N ASN A 101 -3.95 -18.81 16.69
CA ASN A 101 -2.75 -19.02 15.90
C ASN A 101 -2.21 -17.66 15.46
N GLU A 102 -1.04 -17.28 15.95
CA GLU A 102 -0.46 -15.96 15.70
C GLU A 102 -0.23 -15.65 14.22
N LEU A 103 0.20 -16.65 13.44
CA LEU A 103 0.40 -16.48 12.00
C LEU A 103 -0.93 -16.27 11.27
N ALA A 104 -1.96 -17.03 11.63
CA ALA A 104 -3.30 -16.87 11.07
C ALA A 104 -3.88 -15.49 11.39
N LEU A 105 -3.70 -15.02 12.63
CA LEU A 105 -4.12 -13.69 13.06
C LEU A 105 -3.33 -12.57 12.34
N ALA A 106 -2.02 -12.74 12.15
CA ALA A 106 -1.21 -11.81 11.38
C ALA A 106 -1.68 -11.70 9.92
N ASN A 107 -1.99 -12.83 9.29
CA ASN A 107 -2.56 -12.86 7.94
C ASN A 107 -3.96 -12.22 7.88
N SER A 108 -4.75 -12.38 8.93
CA SER A 108 -6.07 -11.74 9.03
C SER A 108 -5.96 -10.21 9.11
N ARG A 109 -4.94 -9.67 9.81
CA ARG A 109 -4.65 -8.22 9.79
C ARG A 109 -4.36 -7.73 8.36
N ALA A 110 -3.53 -8.43 7.61
CA ALA A 110 -3.21 -8.08 6.23
C ALA A 110 -4.47 -8.10 5.34
N ARG A 111 -5.37 -9.06 5.54
CA ARG A 111 -6.64 -9.17 4.80
C ARG A 111 -7.64 -8.08 5.16
N LEU A 112 -7.73 -7.68 6.43
CA LEU A 112 -8.56 -6.55 6.86
C LEU A 112 -8.09 -5.23 6.21
N ARG A 113 -6.78 -5.00 6.15
CA ARG A 113 -6.24 -3.85 5.43
C ARG A 113 -6.59 -3.89 3.96
N MET A 114 -6.48 -5.05 3.31
CA MET A 114 -6.83 -5.18 1.89
C MET A 114 -8.32 -4.96 1.64
N THR A 115 -9.20 -5.49 2.48
CA THR A 115 -10.64 -5.21 2.41
C THR A 115 -10.93 -3.72 2.49
N THR A 116 -10.24 -2.99 3.38
CA THR A 116 -10.39 -1.54 3.52
C THR A 116 -9.92 -0.80 2.27
N LEU A 117 -8.78 -1.17 1.69
CA LEU A 117 -8.27 -0.57 0.46
C LEU A 117 -9.23 -0.77 -0.71
N TYR A 118 -9.79 -1.97 -0.88
CA TYR A 118 -10.78 -2.23 -1.94
C TYR A 118 -12.10 -1.49 -1.72
N GLN A 119 -12.56 -1.33 -0.48
CA GLN A 119 -13.72 -0.50 -0.19
C GLN A 119 -13.51 0.94 -0.66
N ILE A 120 -12.34 1.50 -0.38
CA ILE A 120 -11.96 2.86 -0.80
C ILE A 120 -11.83 2.93 -2.33
N ALA A 121 -11.14 1.96 -2.93
CA ALA A 121 -10.91 1.93 -4.38
C ALA A 121 -12.22 1.88 -5.16
N GLN A 122 -13.13 0.97 -4.81
CA GLN A 122 -14.43 0.87 -5.48
C GLN A 122 -15.28 2.12 -5.32
N THR A 123 -15.29 2.73 -4.14
CA THR A 123 -16.01 3.98 -3.88
C THR A 123 -15.52 5.14 -4.76
N ASN A 124 -14.23 5.13 -5.10
CA ASN A 124 -13.57 6.21 -5.85
C ASN A 124 -13.25 5.85 -7.31
N LYS A 125 -13.84 4.79 -7.85
CA LYS A 125 -13.57 4.29 -9.22
C LYS A 125 -12.07 4.10 -9.47
N GLY A 126 -11.37 3.59 -8.46
CA GLY A 126 -9.93 3.40 -8.45
C GLY A 126 -9.52 1.94 -8.36
N ILE A 127 -8.23 1.73 -8.32
CA ILE A 127 -7.59 0.44 -8.13
C ILE A 127 -6.64 0.45 -6.94
N VAL A 128 -6.39 -0.73 -6.38
CA VAL A 128 -5.42 -0.93 -5.31
C VAL A 128 -4.05 -1.17 -5.91
N VAL A 129 -3.08 -0.32 -5.52
CA VAL A 129 -1.69 -0.42 -5.94
C VAL A 129 -0.87 -1.08 -4.84
N GLY A 130 -0.27 -2.22 -5.15
CA GLY A 130 0.54 -3.00 -4.23
C GLY A 130 1.94 -2.41 -4.03
N THR A 131 2.52 -2.72 -2.88
CA THR A 131 3.83 -2.24 -2.43
C THR A 131 4.87 -3.35 -2.32
N GLY A 132 4.57 -4.57 -2.80
CA GLY A 132 5.49 -5.70 -2.80
C GLY A 132 6.65 -5.50 -3.76
N ASN A 133 7.85 -5.89 -3.35
CA ASN A 133 9.05 -5.89 -4.17
C ASN A 133 9.46 -7.32 -4.56
N LYS A 134 10.40 -7.44 -5.50
CA LYS A 134 10.82 -8.72 -6.07
C LYS A 134 11.31 -9.73 -5.03
N VAL A 135 12.02 -9.28 -4.00
CA VAL A 135 12.57 -10.16 -2.97
C VAL A 135 11.48 -10.74 -2.09
N GLU A 136 10.49 -9.91 -1.71
CA GLU A 136 9.38 -10.34 -0.86
C GLU A 136 8.42 -11.26 -1.61
N ASP A 137 8.02 -10.88 -2.83
CA ASP A 137 6.98 -11.60 -3.58
C ASP A 137 7.52 -12.87 -4.26
N PHE A 138 8.68 -12.79 -4.90
CA PHE A 138 9.23 -13.89 -5.72
C PHE A 138 10.46 -14.56 -5.12
N GLY A 139 11.23 -13.84 -4.27
CA GLY A 139 12.44 -14.40 -3.66
C GLY A 139 12.13 -15.32 -2.49
N VAL A 140 11.39 -14.85 -1.51
CA VAL A 140 11.02 -15.59 -0.29
C VAL A 140 9.55 -16.01 -0.23
N GLY A 141 8.71 -15.49 -1.13
CA GLY A 141 7.28 -15.76 -1.15
C GLY A 141 6.56 -15.24 0.11
N PHE A 142 7.06 -14.16 0.69
CA PHE A 142 6.54 -13.59 1.92
C PHE A 142 5.41 -12.60 1.63
N TYR A 143 4.26 -13.15 1.29
CA TYR A 143 3.03 -12.38 1.11
C TYR A 143 1.82 -13.17 1.61
N THR A 144 0.76 -12.46 1.96
CA THR A 144 -0.50 -13.05 2.40
C THR A 144 -1.48 -13.10 1.24
N LYS A 145 -1.95 -14.30 0.89
CA LYS A 145 -2.99 -14.49 -0.12
C LYS A 145 -4.26 -13.74 0.29
N TYR A 146 -4.80 -12.93 -0.62
CA TYR A 146 -5.94 -12.02 -0.39
C TYR A 146 -5.67 -10.88 0.61
N GLY A 147 -4.44 -10.78 1.12
CA GLY A 147 -3.93 -9.64 1.87
C GLY A 147 -3.04 -8.79 0.97
N ASP A 148 -1.79 -8.54 1.38
CA ASP A 148 -0.81 -7.77 0.60
C ASP A 148 -0.48 -8.36 -0.77
N GLY A 149 -0.72 -9.66 -0.99
CA GLY A 149 -0.63 -10.31 -2.31
C GLY A 149 -1.89 -10.18 -3.18
N GLY A 150 -2.97 -9.59 -2.68
CA GLY A 150 -4.26 -9.49 -3.36
C GLY A 150 -4.53 -8.17 -4.06
N VAL A 151 -3.51 -7.47 -4.53
CA VAL A 151 -3.59 -6.15 -5.17
C VAL A 151 -3.96 -6.23 -6.66
N ASP A 152 -4.37 -5.08 -7.25
CA ASP A 152 -4.69 -5.00 -8.67
C ASP A 152 -3.44 -4.89 -9.54
N ILE A 153 -2.47 -4.07 -9.12
CA ILE A 153 -1.19 -3.88 -9.81
C ILE A 153 -0.03 -3.77 -8.81
N SER A 154 1.17 -4.10 -9.26
CA SER A 154 2.38 -4.11 -8.41
C SER A 154 3.55 -3.42 -9.14
N PRO A 155 3.63 -2.08 -9.09
CA PRO A 155 4.57 -1.31 -9.91
C PRO A 155 6.04 -1.50 -9.56
N ILE A 156 6.35 -1.95 -8.35
CA ILE A 156 7.72 -2.21 -7.89
C ILE A 156 8.05 -3.70 -7.73
N ALA A 157 7.18 -4.60 -8.21
CA ALA A 157 7.35 -6.05 -8.06
C ALA A 157 8.65 -6.59 -8.68
N ASP A 158 9.18 -5.94 -9.71
CA ASP A 158 10.44 -6.33 -10.36
C ASP A 158 11.69 -5.68 -9.75
N LEU A 159 11.52 -4.78 -8.78
CA LEU A 159 12.64 -4.09 -8.15
C LEU A 159 13.26 -4.92 -7.03
N MET A 160 14.59 -5.01 -7.03
CA MET A 160 15.35 -5.51 -5.90
C MET A 160 15.29 -4.51 -4.73
N LYS A 161 15.46 -4.97 -3.49
CA LYS A 161 15.43 -4.08 -2.31
C LYS A 161 16.50 -2.97 -2.36
N THR A 162 17.63 -3.24 -3.00
CA THR A 162 18.69 -2.23 -3.26
C THR A 162 18.19 -1.13 -4.21
N GLU A 163 17.49 -1.50 -5.27
CA GLU A 163 16.91 -0.57 -6.24
C GLU A 163 15.78 0.27 -5.62
N VAL A 164 14.95 -0.34 -4.77
CA VAL A 164 13.94 0.40 -3.99
C VAL A 164 14.61 1.48 -3.12
N ARG A 165 15.72 1.14 -2.45
CA ARG A 165 16.46 2.10 -1.62
C ARG A 165 17.14 3.21 -2.42
N GLU A 166 17.55 2.94 -3.64
CA GLU A 166 18.16 3.95 -4.53
C GLU A 166 17.10 4.91 -5.06
N LEU A 167 15.96 4.41 -5.47
CA LEU A 167 14.86 5.24 -6.01
C LEU A 167 14.11 6.04 -4.93
N ALA A 168 14.18 5.61 -3.67
CA ALA A 168 13.53 6.29 -2.54
C ALA A 168 14.40 7.39 -1.87
N LYS A 169 15.57 7.71 -2.42
CA LYS A 169 16.44 8.82 -1.97
C LYS A 169 16.00 10.14 -2.61
#